data_e475b6c9cc52788d8e900db15c536435
#
_entry.id   e475b6c9cc52788d8e900db15c536435
#
_cell.length_a   1.000
_cell.length_b   1.000
_cell.length_c   1.000
_cell.angle_alpha   90.00
_cell.angle_beta   90.00
_cell.angle_gamma   90.00
#
_symmetry.space_group_name_H-M   'P 1'
#
loop_
_entity.id
_entity.type
_entity.pdbx_description
1 polymer ?
#
loop_
_entity_poly.entity_id
_entity_poly.type
_entity_poly.pdbx_seq_one_letter_code
_entity_poly.pdbx_strand_id
1 'polypeptide(L)'
;MIKDLVEQQNNSKNAYFARQFTAALQAIGIEPSPRVVAMEFNLHLNSNIAKPHTVRKWLLGLSKPSSAMLIPLANWLKVDPGHLLMPQQDNADLGKLSLEFDFTDQEVISKYLAMTVKEKITVRLVIDAIAEKHR
;
A
#
# COMPACT_ATOMS: atom_id res chain seq x y z
N MET A 1 -24.49 -17.91 4.33
CA MET A 1 -23.55 -18.35 3.29
C MET A 1 -22.75 -17.20 2.70
N ILE A 2 -23.40 -16.12 2.24
CA ILE A 2 -22.66 -14.96 1.70
C ILE A 2 -21.82 -14.29 2.77
N LYS A 3 -22.29 -14.23 4.01
CA LYS A 3 -21.52 -13.70 5.14
C LYS A 3 -20.21 -14.46 5.36
N ASP A 4 -20.25 -15.79 5.27
CA ASP A 4 -19.08 -16.62 5.52
C ASP A 4 -17.99 -16.39 4.46
N LEU A 5 -18.42 -16.21 3.19
CA LEU A 5 -17.49 -15.93 2.10
C LEU A 5 -16.82 -14.56 2.27
N VAL A 6 -17.60 -13.55 2.68
CA VAL A 6 -17.07 -12.20 2.92
C VAL A 6 -16.10 -12.21 4.10
N GLU A 7 -16.44 -12.90 5.18
CA GLU A 7 -15.56 -13.03 6.35
C GLU A 7 -14.27 -13.77 5.99
N GLN A 8 -14.34 -14.82 5.18
CA GLN A 8 -13.17 -15.56 4.73
C GLN A 8 -12.27 -14.67 3.86
N GLN A 9 -12.83 -13.86 2.98
CA GLN A 9 -12.07 -12.93 2.16
C GLN A 9 -11.39 -11.85 3.01
N ASN A 10 -12.09 -11.30 4.00
CA ASN A 10 -11.55 -10.30 4.91
C ASN A 10 -10.42 -10.90 5.76
N ASN A 11 -10.64 -12.12 6.29
CA ASN A 11 -9.61 -12.81 7.06
C ASN A 11 -8.39 -13.13 6.21
N SER A 12 -8.59 -13.51 4.96
CA SER A 12 -7.50 -13.79 4.02
C SER A 12 -6.68 -12.53 3.74
N LYS A 13 -7.34 -11.40 3.50
CA LYS A 13 -6.69 -10.11 3.27
C LYS A 13 -5.95 -9.64 4.52
N ASN A 14 -6.55 -9.80 5.68
CA ASN A 14 -5.93 -9.41 6.95
C ASN A 14 -4.71 -10.29 7.25
N ALA A 15 -4.79 -11.59 6.96
CA ALA A 15 -3.66 -12.50 7.13
C ALA A 15 -2.53 -12.18 6.17
N TYR A 16 -2.86 -11.82 4.93
CA TYR A 16 -1.85 -11.38 3.96
C TYR A 16 -1.15 -10.11 4.45
N PHE A 17 -1.94 -9.13 4.90
CA PHE A 17 -1.37 -7.90 5.46
C PHE A 17 -0.43 -8.21 6.63
N ALA A 18 -0.84 -9.09 7.55
CA ALA A 18 -0.03 -9.45 8.72
C ALA A 18 1.33 -10.01 8.30
N ARG A 19 1.35 -10.89 7.29
CA ARG A 19 2.60 -11.47 6.80
C ARG A 19 3.51 -10.42 6.16
N GLN A 20 2.94 -9.56 5.32
CA GLN A 20 3.71 -8.51 4.66
C GLN A 20 4.21 -7.47 5.65
N PHE A 21 3.39 -7.12 6.62
CA PHE A 21 3.75 -6.19 7.68
C PHE A 21 4.92 -6.73 8.50
N THR A 22 4.82 -7.98 8.93
CA THR A 22 5.88 -8.63 9.71
C THR A 22 7.18 -8.70 8.91
N ALA A 23 7.12 -9.08 7.64
CA ALA A 23 8.29 -9.15 6.78
C ALA A 23 8.93 -7.77 6.60
N ALA A 24 8.13 -6.73 6.42
CA ALA A 24 8.62 -5.36 6.25
C ALA A 24 9.29 -4.84 7.54
N LEU A 25 8.72 -5.16 8.70
CA LEU A 25 9.32 -4.80 9.99
C LEU A 25 10.69 -5.46 10.16
N GLN A 26 10.79 -6.73 9.83
CA GLN A 26 12.05 -7.45 9.90
C GLN A 26 13.09 -6.87 8.95
N ALA A 27 12.65 -6.45 7.77
CA ALA A 27 13.55 -5.85 6.76
C ALA A 27 14.17 -4.55 7.25
N ILE A 28 13.48 -3.78 8.08
CA ILE A 28 14.02 -2.53 8.64
C ILE A 28 14.59 -2.71 10.06
N GLY A 29 14.67 -3.96 10.52
CA GLY A 29 15.30 -4.28 11.81
C GLY A 29 14.45 -4.02 13.03
N ILE A 30 13.13 -3.98 12.89
CA ILE A 30 12.21 -3.75 14.00
C ILE A 30 11.55 -5.07 14.40
N GLU A 31 11.60 -5.37 15.71
CA GLU A 31 10.94 -6.54 16.25
C GLU A 31 9.43 -6.44 16.08
N PRO A 32 8.75 -7.51 15.59
CA PRO A 32 7.31 -7.50 15.42
C PRO A 32 6.57 -7.66 16.75
N SER A 33 6.77 -6.71 17.65
CA SER A 33 6.13 -6.62 18.94
C SER A 33 5.15 -5.46 18.93
N PRO A 34 3.88 -5.65 19.39
CA PRO A 34 2.90 -4.57 19.35
C PRO A 34 3.38 -3.29 20.04
N ARG A 35 4.04 -3.45 21.17
CA ARG A 35 4.54 -2.31 21.95
C ARG A 35 5.67 -1.58 21.23
N VAL A 36 6.66 -2.33 20.72
CA VAL A 36 7.82 -1.76 20.02
C VAL A 36 7.37 -1.09 18.72
N VAL A 37 6.52 -1.76 17.95
CA VAL A 37 6.02 -1.24 16.68
C VAL A 37 5.24 0.05 16.89
N ALA A 38 4.33 0.07 17.87
CA ALA A 38 3.54 1.26 18.17
C ALA A 38 4.44 2.43 18.58
N MET A 39 5.43 2.15 19.41
CA MET A 39 6.36 3.18 19.88
C MET A 39 7.20 3.74 18.73
N GLU A 40 7.80 2.88 17.92
CA GLU A 40 8.65 3.31 16.81
C GLU A 40 7.87 4.05 15.73
N PHE A 41 6.67 3.56 15.41
CA PHE A 41 5.80 4.21 14.43
C PHE A 41 5.37 5.59 14.92
N ASN A 42 4.96 5.70 16.18
CA ASN A 42 4.57 6.98 16.78
C ASN A 42 5.74 7.97 16.79
N LEU A 43 6.96 7.50 17.06
CA LEU A 43 8.15 8.34 16.96
C LEU A 43 8.37 8.86 15.55
N HIS A 44 8.21 8.00 14.55
CA HIS A 44 8.35 8.38 13.15
C HIS A 44 7.33 9.44 12.75
N LEU A 45 6.09 9.30 13.21
CA LEU A 45 5.01 10.25 12.90
C LEU A 45 5.02 11.47 13.81
N ASN A 46 5.81 11.46 14.87
CA ASN A 46 5.75 12.48 15.94
C ASN A 46 4.32 12.62 16.48
N SER A 47 3.71 11.49 16.81
CA SER A 47 2.29 11.39 17.18
C SER A 47 2.09 10.23 18.15
N ASN A 48 0.87 10.11 18.71
CA ASN A 48 0.47 9.01 19.60
C ASN A 48 -0.73 8.24 19.05
N ILE A 49 -0.92 8.24 17.74
CA ILE A 49 -2.12 7.65 17.13
C ILE A 49 -2.11 6.13 17.11
N ALA A 50 -0.94 5.49 17.04
CA ALA A 50 -0.86 4.03 17.04
C ALA A 50 -0.88 3.49 18.47
N LYS A 51 -1.80 2.58 18.75
CA LYS A 51 -1.94 1.93 20.05
C LYS A 51 -1.45 0.49 19.98
N PRO A 52 -0.80 -0.03 21.05
CA PRO A 52 -0.30 -1.40 21.01
C PRO A 52 -1.38 -2.44 20.71
N HIS A 53 -2.60 -2.30 21.25
CA HIS A 53 -3.65 -3.27 20.96
C HIS A 53 -4.10 -3.25 19.51
N THR A 54 -4.06 -2.09 18.86
CA THR A 54 -4.37 -1.95 17.44
C THR A 54 -3.29 -2.62 16.59
N VAL A 55 -2.03 -2.38 16.91
CA VAL A 55 -0.89 -3.00 16.22
C VAL A 55 -0.93 -4.52 16.42
N ARG A 56 -1.30 -4.98 17.60
CA ARG A 56 -1.45 -6.42 17.86
C ARG A 56 -2.45 -7.06 16.90
N LYS A 57 -3.59 -6.41 16.67
CA LYS A 57 -4.59 -6.90 15.71
C LYS A 57 -4.00 -6.97 14.30
N TRP A 58 -3.23 -5.99 13.90
CA TRP A 58 -2.56 -6.00 12.59
C TRP A 58 -1.59 -7.18 12.48
N LEU A 59 -0.79 -7.42 13.52
CA LEU A 59 0.20 -8.50 13.51
C LEU A 59 -0.45 -9.89 13.53
N LEU A 60 -1.60 -10.02 14.18
CA LEU A 60 -2.32 -11.29 14.27
C LEU A 60 -3.23 -11.57 13.08
N GLY A 61 -3.36 -10.62 12.15
CA GLY A 61 -4.25 -10.79 11.00
C GLY A 61 -5.72 -10.66 11.34
N LEU A 62 -6.06 -9.94 12.40
CA LEU A 62 -7.43 -9.71 12.83
C LEU A 62 -8.03 -8.45 12.21
N SER A 63 -7.19 -7.49 11.82
CA SER A 63 -7.63 -6.25 11.19
C SER A 63 -6.52 -5.68 10.33
N LYS A 64 -6.87 -4.68 9.53
CA LYS A 64 -5.95 -3.91 8.69
C LYS A 64 -5.98 -2.45 9.11
N PRO A 65 -4.91 -1.68 8.85
CA PRO A 65 -4.97 -0.23 9.05
C PRO A 65 -6.00 0.42 8.12
N SER A 66 -6.58 1.53 8.57
CA SER A 66 -7.40 2.36 7.69
C SER A 66 -6.53 2.97 6.58
N SER A 67 -7.18 3.50 5.53
CA SER A 67 -6.46 4.16 4.44
C SER A 67 -5.61 5.33 4.95
N ALA A 68 -6.11 6.05 5.95
CA ALA A 68 -5.39 7.18 6.55
C ALA A 68 -4.10 6.74 7.26
N MET A 69 -4.09 5.53 7.83
CA MET A 69 -2.91 4.98 8.53
C MET A 69 -1.97 4.23 7.58
N LEU A 70 -2.51 3.67 6.52
CA LEU A 70 -1.76 2.80 5.62
C LEU A 70 -0.62 3.53 4.92
N ILE A 71 -0.88 4.73 4.42
CA ILE A 71 0.13 5.51 3.68
C ILE A 71 1.30 5.90 4.58
N PRO A 72 1.08 6.49 5.77
CA PRO A 72 2.19 6.75 6.69
C PRO A 72 2.93 5.47 7.11
N LEU A 73 2.20 4.37 7.31
CA LEU A 73 2.79 3.09 7.69
C LEU A 73 3.72 2.57 6.58
N ALA A 74 3.26 2.61 5.34
CA ALA A 74 4.05 2.17 4.20
C ALA A 74 5.29 3.05 4.01
N ASN A 75 5.16 4.36 4.20
CA ASN A 75 6.29 5.29 4.14
C ASN A 75 7.34 4.95 5.20
N TRP A 76 6.91 4.66 6.41
CA TRP A 76 7.81 4.27 7.50
C TRP A 76 8.54 2.97 7.17
N LEU A 77 7.81 1.99 6.64
CA LEU A 77 8.37 0.68 6.29
C LEU A 77 9.14 0.70 4.98
N LYS A 78 9.07 1.80 4.22
CA LYS A 78 9.72 1.98 2.91
C LYS A 78 9.23 0.96 1.89
N VAL A 79 7.93 0.68 1.89
CA VAL A 79 7.28 -0.22 0.95
C VAL A 79 6.10 0.48 0.29
N ASP A 80 5.67 -0.06 -0.85
CA ASP A 80 4.49 0.43 -1.55
C ASP A 80 3.23 0.02 -0.75
N PRO A 81 2.27 0.94 -0.50
CA PRO A 81 1.03 0.57 0.18
C PRO A 81 0.30 -0.59 -0.49
N GLY A 82 0.35 -0.69 -1.81
CA GLY A 82 -0.25 -1.80 -2.55
C GLY A 82 0.35 -3.15 -2.18
N HIS A 83 1.63 -3.21 -1.90
CA HIS A 83 2.29 -4.46 -1.50
C HIS A 83 1.79 -4.98 -0.16
N LEU A 84 1.31 -4.09 0.71
CA LEU A 84 0.79 -4.50 2.01
C LEU A 84 -0.63 -5.06 1.93
N LEU A 85 -1.39 -4.67 0.92
CA LEU A 85 -2.82 -4.98 0.84
C LEU A 85 -3.19 -6.04 -0.18
N MET A 86 -2.41 -6.20 -1.25
CA MET A 86 -2.78 -7.06 -2.36
C MET A 86 -1.90 -8.31 -2.42
N PRO A 87 -2.52 -9.52 -2.40
CA PRO A 87 -1.75 -10.74 -2.67
C PRO A 87 -1.09 -10.68 -4.04
N GLN A 88 0.15 -11.16 -4.11
CA GLN A 88 0.90 -11.18 -5.37
C GLN A 88 0.19 -11.96 -6.48
N GLN A 89 -0.64 -12.93 -6.12
CA GLN A 89 -1.41 -13.71 -7.07
C GLN A 89 -2.47 -12.88 -7.79
N ASP A 90 -3.04 -11.88 -7.09
CA ASP A 90 -4.01 -10.97 -7.69
C ASP A 90 -3.32 -9.91 -8.55
N ASN A 91 -2.00 -9.83 -8.48
CA ASN A 91 -1.19 -8.91 -9.25
C ASN A 91 -0.68 -9.53 -10.56
N ALA A 92 -1.20 -10.68 -10.98
CA ALA A 92 -0.81 -11.28 -12.25
C ALA A 92 -1.05 -10.30 -13.41
N ASP A 93 -2.19 -9.60 -13.39
CA ASP A 93 -2.49 -8.58 -14.40
C ASP A 93 -1.63 -7.34 -14.21
N LEU A 94 -1.39 -6.93 -12.96
CA LEU A 94 -0.47 -5.83 -12.65
C LEU A 94 0.97 -6.19 -12.97
N GLY A 95 1.34 -7.46 -12.81
CA GLY A 95 2.64 -7.96 -13.21
C GLY A 95 2.85 -7.84 -14.70
N LYS A 96 1.83 -8.15 -15.49
CA LYS A 96 1.85 -7.93 -16.94
C LYS A 96 2.00 -6.47 -17.29
N LEU A 97 1.26 -5.58 -16.60
CA LEU A 97 1.38 -4.13 -16.78
C LEU A 97 2.80 -3.66 -16.43
N SER A 98 3.37 -4.19 -15.35
CA SER A 98 4.74 -3.84 -14.96
C SER A 98 5.78 -4.27 -15.99
N LEU A 99 5.56 -5.41 -16.64
CA LEU A 99 6.45 -5.90 -17.69
C LEU A 99 6.33 -5.09 -18.99
N GLU A 100 5.16 -4.45 -19.21
CA GLU A 100 4.92 -3.58 -20.35
C GLU A 100 5.49 -2.18 -20.15
N PHE A 101 5.74 -1.78 -18.89
CA PHE A 101 6.34 -0.49 -18.60
C PHE A 101 7.85 -0.58 -18.66
N ASP A 102 8.44 0.15 -19.59
CA ASP A 102 9.90 0.27 -19.64
C ASP A 102 10.37 1.36 -18.67
N PHE A 103 11.69 1.55 -18.61
CA PHE A 103 12.30 2.55 -17.76
C PHE A 103 11.82 3.96 -18.09
N THR A 104 11.61 4.24 -19.37
CA THR A 104 11.12 5.53 -19.87
C THR A 104 9.71 5.82 -19.37
N ASP A 105 8.83 4.79 -19.39
CA ASP A 105 7.46 4.93 -18.87
C ASP A 105 7.46 5.23 -17.38
N GLN A 106 8.31 4.56 -16.62
CA GLN A 106 8.44 4.81 -15.18
C GLN A 106 8.92 6.23 -14.90
N GLU A 107 9.84 6.73 -15.69
CA GLU A 107 10.35 8.10 -15.57
C GLU A 107 9.24 9.12 -15.85
N VAL A 108 8.44 8.89 -16.89
CA VAL A 108 7.31 9.76 -17.23
C VAL A 108 6.27 9.78 -16.11
N ILE A 109 5.95 8.61 -15.55
CA ILE A 109 4.99 8.50 -14.44
C ILE A 109 5.51 9.27 -13.22
N SER A 110 6.78 9.13 -12.90
CA SER A 110 7.40 9.85 -11.78
C SER A 110 7.32 11.36 -11.97
N LYS A 111 7.60 11.85 -13.17
CA LYS A 111 7.48 13.27 -13.50
C LYS A 111 6.04 13.75 -13.38
N TYR A 112 5.08 12.95 -13.85
CA TYR A 112 3.66 13.28 -13.74
C TYR A 112 3.24 13.43 -12.28
N LEU A 113 3.65 12.49 -11.43
CA LEU A 113 3.30 12.52 -10.02
C LEU A 113 3.89 13.72 -9.28
N ALA A 114 5.00 14.25 -9.77
CA ALA A 114 5.65 15.44 -9.20
C ALA A 114 5.04 16.76 -9.66
N MET A 115 4.13 16.72 -10.64
CA MET A 115 3.51 17.92 -11.20
C MET A 115 2.47 18.53 -10.24
N THR A 116 2.21 19.82 -10.43
CA THR A 116 1.11 20.51 -9.74
C THR A 116 -0.23 19.98 -10.25
N VAL A 117 -1.32 20.24 -9.51
CA VAL A 117 -2.66 19.84 -9.91
C VAL A 117 -3.02 20.44 -11.29
N LYS A 118 -2.68 21.70 -11.51
CA LYS A 118 -2.95 22.39 -12.76
C LYS A 118 -2.22 21.74 -13.94
N GLU A 119 -0.95 21.39 -13.73
CA GLU A 119 -0.14 20.70 -14.74
C GLU A 119 -0.69 19.29 -15.03
N LYS A 120 -1.13 18.56 -14.02
CA LYS A 120 -1.73 17.25 -14.18
C LYS A 120 -3.00 17.29 -15.01
N ILE A 121 -3.84 18.31 -14.82
CA ILE A 121 -5.06 18.49 -15.61
C ILE A 121 -4.70 18.66 -17.09
N THR A 122 -3.70 19.49 -17.40
CA THR A 122 -3.27 19.69 -18.78
C THR A 122 -2.77 18.39 -19.42
N VAL A 123 -1.97 17.63 -18.69
CA VAL A 123 -1.45 16.33 -19.18
C VAL A 123 -2.58 15.34 -19.42
N ARG A 124 -3.56 15.26 -18.52
CA ARG A 124 -4.72 14.38 -18.68
C ARG A 124 -5.52 14.72 -19.93
N LEU A 125 -5.73 16.00 -20.22
CA LEU A 125 -6.44 16.44 -21.42
C LEU A 125 -5.70 15.99 -22.70
N VAL A 126 -4.39 16.08 -22.71
CA VAL A 126 -3.58 15.62 -23.85
C VAL A 126 -3.70 14.11 -24.02
N ILE A 127 -3.60 13.35 -22.93
CA ILE A 127 -3.73 11.89 -22.96
C ILE A 127 -5.09 11.48 -23.49
N ASP A 128 -6.17 12.12 -23.01
CA ASP A 128 -7.54 11.82 -23.45
C ASP A 128 -7.72 12.10 -24.93
N ALA A 129 -7.17 13.23 -25.43
CA ALA A 129 -7.24 13.58 -26.83
C ALA A 129 -6.54 12.56 -27.73
N ILE A 130 -5.38 12.06 -27.29
CA ILE A 130 -4.62 11.04 -28.03
C ILE A 130 -5.36 9.71 -27.98
N ALA A 131 -5.90 9.33 -26.82
CA ALA A 131 -6.62 8.06 -26.66
C ALA A 131 -7.87 8.00 -27.56
N GLU A 132 -8.57 9.13 -27.74
CA GLU A 132 -9.74 9.19 -28.62
C GLU A 132 -9.41 8.92 -30.08
N LYS A 133 -8.21 9.31 -30.52
CA LYS A 133 -7.78 9.06 -31.90
C LYS A 133 -7.57 7.58 -32.20
N HIS A 134 -7.36 6.76 -31.17
CA HIS A 134 -7.04 5.33 -31.32
C HIS A 134 -8.24 4.42 -31.08
N ARG A 135 -9.42 4.98 -30.93
CA ARG A 135 -10.67 4.19 -30.82
C ARG A 135 -11.21 3.76 -32.17
#